data_10ac32a118347ca26779c2eb29e0eb2d
#
_entry.id   10ac32a118347ca26779c2eb29e0eb2d
#
_cell.length_a   1.000
_cell.length_b   1.000
_cell.length_c   1.000
_cell.angle_alpha   90.00
_cell.angle_beta   90.00
_cell.angle_gamma   90.00
#
_symmetry.space_group_name_H-M   'P 1'
#
loop_
_entity.id
_entity.type
_entity.pdbx_description
1 polymer ?
#
loop_
_entity_poly.entity_id
_entity_poly.type
_entity_poly.pdbx_seq_one_letter_code
_entity_poly.pdbx_strand_id
1 'polypeptide(L)'
;EMSASLVGSEMCIRDRFIMKETLKRIKADVILSAILCVALGVILMIWPTQVTKVLCYILAAILCVMGIGHIISYMRNKLESRLGLATGIALVILGVWILVQPLNFAKIFPVVIGVVLLMHGLEDLRMTIEAKQNGDTAWGILLLITILNFAFGILLIWKAIEMVQIAMVIVGIALIYDGLSDLFVVYRVAGAVKAAKQAAEAIDVEAVEEDSEENE
;
A
#
# COMPACT_ATOMS: atom_id res chain seq x y z
N GLU A 1 18.63 39.52 -35.71
CA GLU A 1 17.38 38.73 -35.67
C GLU A 1 17.59 37.22 -35.85
N MET A 2 18.69 36.74 -36.43
CA MET A 2 18.98 35.31 -36.66
C MET A 2 19.39 34.50 -35.41
N SER A 3 19.84 35.14 -34.34
CA SER A 3 20.32 34.45 -33.12
C SER A 3 19.19 33.96 -32.22
N ALA A 4 18.02 34.59 -32.23
CA ALA A 4 16.88 34.22 -31.34
C ALA A 4 16.16 32.96 -31.83
N SER A 5 16.13 32.70 -33.13
CA SER A 5 15.52 31.51 -33.75
C SER A 5 16.31 30.21 -33.44
N LEU A 6 17.65 30.31 -33.43
CA LEU A 6 18.53 29.15 -33.12
C LEU A 6 18.45 28.73 -31.65
N VAL A 7 18.34 29.68 -30.72
CA VAL A 7 18.22 29.39 -29.28
C VAL A 7 16.87 28.74 -28.97
N GLY A 8 15.80 29.10 -29.64
CA GLY A 8 14.48 28.47 -29.48
C GLY A 8 14.44 27.02 -29.94
N SER A 9 15.12 26.70 -31.04
CA SER A 9 15.17 25.33 -31.59
C SER A 9 16.01 24.36 -30.75
N GLU A 10 17.14 24.82 -30.20
CA GLU A 10 17.98 24.00 -29.34
C GLU A 10 17.31 23.70 -27.97
N MET A 11 16.55 24.65 -27.43
CA MET A 11 15.80 24.48 -26.20
C MET A 11 14.67 23.45 -26.35
N CYS A 12 13.94 23.49 -27.47
CA CYS A 12 12.90 22.51 -27.79
C CYS A 12 13.46 21.08 -28.00
N ILE A 13 14.64 20.94 -28.60
CA ILE A 13 15.27 19.64 -28.85
C ILE A 13 15.76 19.02 -27.52
N ARG A 14 16.33 19.83 -26.63
CA ARG A 14 16.83 19.38 -25.32
C ARG A 14 15.70 18.96 -24.40
N ASP A 15 14.61 19.69 -24.37
CA ASP A 15 13.43 19.31 -23.58
C ASP A 15 12.78 18.03 -24.10
N ARG A 16 12.77 17.81 -25.41
CA ARG A 16 12.26 16.58 -26.04
C ARG A 16 13.14 15.35 -25.73
N PHE A 17 14.47 15.53 -25.61
CA PHE A 17 15.40 14.46 -25.23
C PHE A 17 15.28 14.09 -23.74
N ILE A 18 15.23 15.07 -22.84
CA ILE A 18 15.06 14.88 -21.40
C ILE A 18 13.72 14.20 -21.11
N MET A 19 12.65 14.64 -21.78
CA MET A 19 11.32 14.05 -21.62
C MET A 19 11.25 12.59 -22.12
N LYS A 20 11.98 12.22 -23.18
CA LYS A 20 12.06 10.84 -23.68
C LYS A 20 12.80 9.91 -22.72
N GLU A 21 13.94 10.33 -22.15
CA GLU A 21 14.69 9.53 -21.19
C GLU A 21 13.93 9.39 -19.87
N THR A 22 13.32 10.46 -19.37
CA THR A 22 12.51 10.43 -18.14
C THR A 22 11.29 9.54 -18.31
N LEU A 23 10.57 9.63 -19.43
CA LEU A 23 9.43 8.74 -19.75
C LEU A 23 9.85 7.26 -19.89
N LYS A 24 11.04 6.98 -20.43
CA LYS A 24 11.55 5.61 -20.56
C LYS A 24 11.93 5.03 -19.20
N ARG A 25 12.53 5.82 -18.32
CA ARG A 25 12.85 5.43 -16.93
C ARG A 25 11.58 5.21 -16.11
N ILE A 26 10.63 6.15 -16.15
CA ILE A 26 9.34 6.00 -15.44
C ILE A 26 8.61 4.73 -15.88
N LYS A 27 8.59 4.42 -17.18
CA LYS A 27 7.96 3.19 -17.68
C LYS A 27 8.67 1.93 -17.16
N ALA A 28 10.00 1.92 -17.14
CA ALA A 28 10.77 0.77 -16.62
C ALA A 28 10.54 0.59 -15.12
N ASP A 29 10.52 1.68 -14.35
CA ASP A 29 10.29 1.65 -12.90
C ASP A 29 8.88 1.16 -12.56
N VAL A 30 7.85 1.62 -13.29
CA VAL A 30 6.46 1.18 -13.07
C VAL A 30 6.27 -0.29 -13.46
N ILE A 31 6.88 -0.75 -14.57
CA ILE A 31 6.82 -2.16 -14.97
C ILE A 31 7.51 -3.04 -13.92
N LEU A 32 8.68 -2.64 -13.44
CA LEU A 32 9.40 -3.35 -12.40
C LEU A 32 8.58 -3.42 -11.10
N SER A 33 7.99 -2.29 -10.68
CA SER A 33 7.09 -2.21 -9.53
C SER A 33 5.89 -3.14 -9.68
N ALA A 34 5.23 -3.12 -10.83
CA ALA A 34 4.08 -3.98 -11.12
C ALA A 34 4.43 -5.47 -11.05
N ILE A 35 5.57 -5.88 -11.63
CA ILE A 35 6.04 -7.26 -11.57
C ILE A 35 6.35 -7.66 -10.11
N LEU A 36 6.98 -6.78 -9.33
CA LEU A 36 7.26 -7.03 -7.92
C LEU A 36 5.96 -7.15 -7.10
N CYS A 37 4.96 -6.30 -7.34
CA CYS A 37 3.65 -6.38 -6.69
C CYS A 37 2.96 -7.72 -6.98
N VAL A 38 2.93 -8.15 -8.24
CA VAL A 38 2.35 -9.45 -8.61
C VAL A 38 3.12 -10.60 -7.96
N ALA A 39 4.45 -10.59 -8.00
CA ALA A 39 5.28 -11.63 -7.40
C ALA A 39 5.07 -11.71 -5.87
N LEU A 40 5.06 -10.57 -5.18
CA LEU A 40 4.76 -10.50 -3.75
C LEU A 40 3.35 -11.00 -3.44
N GLY A 41 2.35 -10.59 -4.22
CA GLY A 41 0.97 -11.05 -4.06
C GLY A 41 0.83 -12.57 -4.19
N VAL A 42 1.50 -13.18 -5.15
CA VAL A 42 1.53 -14.65 -5.31
C VAL A 42 2.21 -15.33 -4.11
N ILE A 43 3.33 -14.79 -3.62
CA ILE A 43 4.02 -15.32 -2.43
C ILE A 43 3.12 -15.24 -1.19
N LEU A 44 2.41 -14.13 -0.99
CA LEU A 44 1.47 -13.97 0.13
C LEU A 44 0.31 -14.99 0.05
N MET A 45 -0.14 -15.32 -1.15
CA MET A 45 -1.22 -16.29 -1.36
C MET A 45 -0.79 -17.73 -1.10
N ILE A 46 0.44 -18.10 -1.49
CA ILE A 46 0.95 -19.48 -1.36
C ILE A 46 1.46 -19.75 0.08
N TRP A 47 2.18 -18.79 0.68
CA TRP A 47 2.82 -18.95 2.00
C TRP A 47 2.48 -17.84 3.01
N PRO A 48 1.19 -17.61 3.32
CA PRO A 48 0.78 -16.50 4.19
C PRO A 48 1.43 -16.55 5.58
N THR A 49 1.54 -17.74 6.18
CA THR A 49 2.14 -17.92 7.50
C THR A 49 3.65 -17.59 7.52
N GLN A 50 4.39 -17.96 6.49
CA GLN A 50 5.82 -17.67 6.42
C GLN A 50 6.08 -16.20 6.26
N VAL A 51 5.32 -15.55 5.37
CA VAL A 51 5.42 -14.09 5.16
C VAL A 51 5.08 -13.34 6.46
N THR A 52 4.04 -13.74 7.18
CA THR A 52 3.70 -13.17 8.49
C THR A 52 4.86 -13.29 9.48
N LYS A 53 5.53 -14.46 9.56
CA LYS A 53 6.71 -14.62 10.43
C LYS A 53 7.86 -13.70 10.01
N VAL A 54 8.17 -13.62 8.72
CA VAL A 54 9.24 -12.75 8.20
C VAL A 54 8.96 -11.29 8.53
N LEU A 55 7.72 -10.82 8.33
CA LEU A 55 7.31 -9.46 8.70
C LEU A 55 7.48 -9.19 10.20
N CYS A 56 7.08 -10.15 11.04
CA CYS A 56 7.28 -10.04 12.49
C CYS A 56 8.78 -10.01 12.86
N TYR A 57 9.63 -10.79 12.20
CA TYR A 57 11.07 -10.76 12.43
C TYR A 57 11.72 -9.44 12.02
N ILE A 58 11.31 -8.88 10.88
CA ILE A 58 11.78 -7.55 10.44
C ILE A 58 11.34 -6.48 11.46
N LEU A 59 10.08 -6.50 11.88
CA LEU A 59 9.58 -5.57 12.88
C LEU A 59 10.34 -5.70 14.20
N ALA A 60 10.56 -6.92 14.68
CA ALA A 60 11.30 -7.20 15.91
C ALA A 60 12.75 -6.69 15.82
N ALA A 61 13.42 -6.89 14.68
CA ALA A 61 14.77 -6.38 14.46
C ALA A 61 14.81 -4.85 14.53
N ILE A 62 13.86 -4.17 13.89
CA ILE A 62 13.74 -2.70 13.93
C ILE A 62 13.54 -2.22 15.38
N LEU A 63 12.61 -2.86 16.14
CA LEU A 63 12.34 -2.51 17.54
C LEU A 63 13.57 -2.72 18.43
N CYS A 64 14.31 -3.81 18.24
CA CYS A 64 15.55 -4.06 19.00
C CYS A 64 16.62 -3.00 18.67
N VAL A 65 16.82 -2.67 17.40
CA VAL A 65 17.81 -1.66 17.00
C VAL A 65 17.44 -0.28 17.57
N MET A 66 16.17 0.11 17.47
CA MET A 66 15.69 1.37 18.05
C MET A 66 15.81 1.39 19.57
N GLY A 67 15.43 0.29 20.24
CA GLY A 67 15.54 0.17 21.70
C GLY A 67 16.98 0.24 22.19
N ILE A 68 17.91 -0.45 21.52
CA ILE A 68 19.36 -0.35 21.81
C ILE A 68 19.87 1.06 21.57
N GLY A 69 19.43 1.72 20.49
CA GLY A 69 19.77 3.11 20.18
C GLY A 69 19.37 4.07 21.31
N HIS A 70 18.15 3.94 21.87
CA HIS A 70 17.71 4.72 23.03
C HIS A 70 18.54 4.47 24.28
N ILE A 71 18.93 3.22 24.53
CA ILE A 71 19.78 2.87 25.69
C ILE A 71 21.17 3.49 25.54
N ILE A 72 21.78 3.38 24.33
CA ILE A 72 23.09 3.98 24.06
C ILE A 72 23.07 5.50 24.16
N SER A 73 22.00 6.15 23.64
CA SER A 73 21.81 7.61 23.73
C SER A 73 21.77 8.06 25.19
N TYR A 74 21.03 7.35 26.02
CA TYR A 74 20.99 7.63 27.47
C TYR A 74 22.36 7.48 28.16
N MET A 75 23.13 6.46 27.77
CA MET A 75 24.48 6.25 28.34
C MET A 75 25.47 7.36 27.93
N ARG A 76 25.31 7.93 26.74
CA ARG A 76 26.18 9.01 26.23
C ARG A 76 25.78 10.39 26.76
N ASN A 77 24.47 10.66 26.89
CA ASN A 77 23.92 11.93 27.34
C ASN A 77 23.11 11.72 28.62
N LYS A 78 23.73 11.95 29.79
CA LYS A 78 23.04 11.86 31.10
C LYS A 78 21.95 12.93 31.32
N LEU A 79 21.77 13.88 30.39
CA LEU A 79 20.70 14.88 30.40
C LEU A 79 19.39 14.37 29.80
N GLU A 80 19.41 13.21 29.12
CA GLU A 80 18.18 12.63 28.55
C GLU A 80 17.30 12.06 29.67
N SER A 81 16.00 12.28 29.58
CA SER A 81 15.04 11.93 30.63
C SER A 81 15.05 10.43 30.93
N ARG A 82 14.82 10.05 32.17
CA ARG A 82 14.64 8.65 32.60
C ARG A 82 13.57 7.91 31.77
N LEU A 83 12.67 8.64 31.14
CA LEU A 83 11.66 8.13 30.22
C LEU A 83 12.30 7.53 28.95
N GLY A 84 13.38 8.09 28.42
CA GLY A 84 14.08 7.56 27.24
C GLY A 84 14.69 6.18 27.50
N LEU A 85 15.28 5.97 28.69
CA LEU A 85 15.79 4.66 29.09
C LEU A 85 14.66 3.62 29.27
N ALA A 86 13.58 4.01 29.92
CA ALA A 86 12.42 3.13 30.11
C ALA A 86 11.80 2.71 28.77
N THR A 87 11.67 3.65 27.84
CA THR A 87 11.19 3.38 26.47
C THR A 87 12.14 2.44 25.72
N GLY A 88 13.46 2.65 25.79
CA GLY A 88 14.46 1.80 25.17
C GLY A 88 14.38 0.35 25.69
N ILE A 89 14.28 0.16 26.99
CA ILE A 89 14.14 -1.16 27.61
C ILE A 89 12.83 -1.83 27.18
N ALA A 90 11.72 -1.10 27.19
CA ALA A 90 10.41 -1.61 26.77
C ALA A 90 10.42 -2.08 25.30
N LEU A 91 11.05 -1.32 24.40
CA LEU A 91 11.18 -1.67 22.97
C LEU A 91 12.03 -2.93 22.78
N VAL A 92 13.12 -3.08 23.53
CA VAL A 92 13.96 -4.30 23.45
C VAL A 92 13.19 -5.53 23.96
N ILE A 93 12.51 -5.42 25.09
CA ILE A 93 11.70 -6.51 25.64
C ILE A 93 10.61 -6.92 24.65
N LEU A 94 9.90 -5.94 24.06
CA LEU A 94 8.87 -6.20 23.06
C LEU A 94 9.47 -6.85 21.80
N GLY A 95 10.59 -6.35 21.30
CA GLY A 95 11.30 -6.92 20.15
C GLY A 95 11.72 -8.37 20.38
N VAL A 96 12.31 -8.67 21.52
CA VAL A 96 12.69 -10.04 21.91
C VAL A 96 11.47 -10.95 22.02
N TRP A 97 10.37 -10.47 22.60
CA TRP A 97 9.14 -11.25 22.69
C TRP A 97 8.58 -11.61 21.31
N ILE A 98 8.58 -10.66 20.37
CA ILE A 98 8.15 -10.90 18.99
C ILE A 98 9.07 -11.91 18.29
N LEU A 99 10.40 -11.85 18.52
CA LEU A 99 11.36 -12.83 17.97
C LEU A 99 11.08 -14.25 18.42
N VAL A 100 10.73 -14.42 19.69
CA VAL A 100 10.46 -15.75 20.27
C VAL A 100 9.10 -16.29 19.80
N GLN A 101 8.09 -15.43 19.70
CA GLN A 101 6.72 -15.86 19.40
C GLN A 101 6.03 -14.94 18.36
N PRO A 102 6.47 -14.94 17.09
CA PRO A 102 5.96 -14.04 16.08
C PRO A 102 4.47 -14.21 15.78
N LEU A 103 3.97 -15.45 15.77
CA LEU A 103 2.55 -15.72 15.50
C LEU A 103 1.65 -15.29 16.66
N ASN A 104 2.13 -15.33 17.90
CA ASN A 104 1.35 -14.85 19.03
C ASN A 104 1.20 -13.33 19.01
N PHE A 105 2.22 -12.61 18.53
CA PHE A 105 2.12 -11.17 18.27
C PHE A 105 1.11 -10.88 17.16
N ALA A 106 1.18 -11.60 16.03
CA ALA A 106 0.28 -11.41 14.91
C ALA A 106 -1.20 -11.60 15.28
N LYS A 107 -1.52 -12.52 16.22
CA LYS A 107 -2.88 -12.73 16.72
C LYS A 107 -3.48 -11.54 17.45
N ILE A 108 -2.65 -10.65 18.01
CA ILE A 108 -3.15 -9.50 18.77
C ILE A 108 -4.08 -8.65 17.91
N PHE A 109 -3.76 -8.46 16.63
CA PHE A 109 -4.55 -7.64 15.73
C PHE A 109 -5.99 -8.15 15.55
N PRO A 110 -6.25 -9.41 15.11
CA PRO A 110 -7.61 -9.91 15.01
C PRO A 110 -8.32 -9.97 16.35
N VAL A 111 -7.62 -10.28 17.45
CA VAL A 111 -8.23 -10.32 18.79
C VAL A 111 -8.72 -8.93 19.21
N VAL A 112 -7.91 -7.88 19.03
CA VAL A 112 -8.30 -6.50 19.35
C VAL A 112 -9.49 -6.07 18.49
N ILE A 113 -9.46 -6.35 17.19
CA ILE A 113 -10.57 -6.06 16.29
C ILE A 113 -11.83 -6.83 16.72
N GLY A 114 -11.69 -8.11 17.08
CA GLY A 114 -12.79 -8.94 17.58
C GLY A 114 -13.43 -8.38 18.85
N VAL A 115 -12.63 -7.91 19.81
CA VAL A 115 -13.12 -7.25 21.03
C VAL A 115 -13.87 -5.97 20.69
N VAL A 116 -13.33 -5.12 19.79
CA VAL A 116 -13.98 -3.90 19.35
C VAL A 116 -15.32 -4.21 18.67
N LEU A 117 -15.39 -5.22 17.79
CA LEU A 117 -16.63 -5.66 17.17
C LEU A 117 -17.66 -6.15 18.18
N LEU A 118 -17.23 -6.86 19.24
CA LEU A 118 -18.15 -7.27 20.30
C LEU A 118 -18.70 -6.07 21.08
N MET A 119 -17.86 -5.04 21.33
CA MET A 119 -18.31 -3.81 21.98
C MET A 119 -19.36 -3.07 21.10
N HIS A 120 -19.08 -2.92 19.81
CA HIS A 120 -20.03 -2.34 18.86
C HIS A 120 -21.31 -3.18 18.76
N GLY A 121 -21.19 -4.51 18.73
CA GLY A 121 -22.34 -5.40 18.75
C GLY A 121 -23.24 -5.22 19.98
N LEU A 122 -22.68 -4.87 21.16
CA LEU A 122 -23.46 -4.54 22.35
C LEU A 122 -24.22 -3.20 22.19
N GLU A 123 -23.61 -2.21 21.55
CA GLU A 123 -24.26 -0.94 21.25
C GLU A 123 -25.39 -1.13 20.22
N ASP A 124 -25.13 -1.88 19.14
CA ASP A 124 -26.11 -2.23 18.12
C ASP A 124 -27.31 -3.00 18.72
N LEU A 125 -27.05 -3.89 19.70
CA LEU A 125 -28.09 -4.62 20.42
C LEU A 125 -29.04 -3.67 21.18
N ARG A 126 -28.48 -2.67 21.86
CA ARG A 126 -29.30 -1.65 22.56
C ARG A 126 -30.17 -0.87 21.58
N MET A 127 -29.57 -0.39 20.48
CA MET A 127 -30.30 0.33 19.43
C MET A 127 -31.41 -0.55 18.80
N THR A 128 -31.12 -1.84 18.59
CA THR A 128 -32.11 -2.80 18.07
C THR A 128 -33.31 -2.97 19.00
N ILE A 129 -33.06 -3.05 20.31
CA ILE A 129 -34.12 -3.18 21.34
C ILE A 129 -34.95 -1.91 21.37
N GLU A 130 -34.34 -0.73 21.36
CA GLU A 130 -35.05 0.56 21.34
C GLU A 130 -35.89 0.74 20.07
N ALA A 131 -35.33 0.42 18.90
CA ALA A 131 -36.06 0.47 17.63
C ALA A 131 -37.28 -0.45 17.64
N LYS A 132 -37.17 -1.65 18.20
CA LYS A 132 -38.30 -2.58 18.35
C LYS A 132 -39.39 -2.03 19.28
N GLN A 133 -39.02 -1.40 20.39
CA GLN A 133 -39.97 -0.80 21.35
C GLN A 133 -40.70 0.39 20.73
N ASN A 134 -40.02 1.16 19.89
CA ASN A 134 -40.61 2.32 19.20
C ASN A 134 -41.44 1.95 17.97
N GLY A 135 -41.55 0.65 17.63
CA GLY A 135 -42.35 0.18 16.49
C GLY A 135 -41.69 0.48 15.12
N ASP A 136 -40.39 0.72 15.08
CA ASP A 136 -39.65 0.98 13.84
C ASP A 136 -39.62 -0.27 12.96
N THR A 137 -39.93 -0.11 11.67
CA THR A 137 -39.97 -1.21 10.70
C THR A 137 -38.55 -1.77 10.40
N ALA A 138 -37.52 -0.99 10.66
CA ALA A 138 -36.11 -1.35 10.37
C ALA A 138 -35.42 -2.22 11.45
N TRP A 139 -36.12 -2.52 12.60
CA TRP A 139 -35.51 -3.28 13.70
C TRP A 139 -34.91 -4.64 13.27
N GLY A 140 -35.51 -5.29 12.25
CA GLY A 140 -35.01 -6.58 11.74
C GLY A 140 -33.66 -6.49 11.05
N ILE A 141 -33.37 -5.40 10.35
CA ILE A 141 -32.07 -5.16 9.71
C ILE A 141 -31.03 -4.88 10.79
N LEU A 142 -31.36 -4.07 11.80
CA LEU A 142 -30.47 -3.80 12.94
C LEU A 142 -30.13 -5.08 13.70
N LEU A 143 -31.10 -5.97 13.91
CA LEU A 143 -30.89 -7.28 14.53
C LEU A 143 -29.91 -8.15 13.72
N LEU A 144 -30.05 -8.18 12.40
CA LEU A 144 -29.16 -8.92 11.52
C LEU A 144 -27.72 -8.41 11.62
N ILE A 145 -27.52 -7.09 11.60
CA ILE A 145 -26.20 -6.45 11.74
C ILE A 145 -25.58 -6.81 13.10
N THR A 146 -26.37 -6.71 14.18
CA THR A 146 -25.93 -7.09 15.53
C THR A 146 -25.46 -8.53 15.60
N ILE A 147 -26.23 -9.48 15.05
CA ILE A 147 -25.85 -10.90 15.01
C ILE A 147 -24.56 -11.11 14.21
N LEU A 148 -24.42 -10.42 13.06
CA LEU A 148 -23.21 -10.48 12.26
C LEU A 148 -21.99 -9.98 13.04
N ASN A 149 -22.10 -8.83 13.71
CA ASN A 149 -21.01 -8.26 14.52
C ASN A 149 -20.56 -9.21 15.64
N PHE A 150 -21.52 -9.83 16.35
CA PHE A 150 -21.20 -10.84 17.36
C PHE A 150 -20.53 -12.07 16.75
N ALA A 151 -21.07 -12.61 15.66
CA ALA A 151 -20.51 -13.80 15.00
C ALA A 151 -19.08 -13.56 14.51
N PHE A 152 -18.82 -12.42 13.84
CA PHE A 152 -17.48 -12.04 13.39
C PHE A 152 -16.54 -11.75 14.57
N GLY A 153 -16.99 -11.04 15.61
CA GLY A 153 -16.19 -10.75 16.79
C GLY A 153 -15.71 -12.03 17.48
N ILE A 154 -16.60 -13.00 17.70
CA ILE A 154 -16.25 -14.30 18.29
C ILE A 154 -15.30 -15.08 17.38
N LEU A 155 -15.56 -15.10 16.06
CA LEU A 155 -14.74 -15.78 15.08
C LEU A 155 -13.29 -15.24 15.05
N LEU A 156 -13.13 -13.92 15.08
CA LEU A 156 -11.83 -13.23 15.11
C LEU A 156 -11.02 -13.57 16.37
N ILE A 157 -11.68 -13.74 17.52
CA ILE A 157 -11.02 -14.11 18.76
C ILE A 157 -10.64 -15.59 18.75
N TRP A 158 -11.57 -16.47 18.39
CA TRP A 158 -11.38 -17.91 18.47
C TRP A 158 -10.37 -18.43 17.45
N LYS A 159 -10.47 -17.92 16.19
CA LYS A 159 -9.63 -18.37 15.08
C LYS A 159 -8.63 -17.29 14.61
N ALA A 160 -8.06 -16.57 15.57
CA ALA A 160 -7.20 -15.40 15.28
C ALA A 160 -6.06 -15.70 14.31
N ILE A 161 -5.40 -16.87 14.37
CA ILE A 161 -4.31 -17.23 13.43
C ILE A 161 -4.86 -17.43 12.02
N GLU A 162 -5.98 -18.14 11.87
CA GLU A 162 -6.61 -18.38 10.58
C GLU A 162 -7.05 -17.06 9.95
N MET A 163 -7.54 -16.12 10.77
CA MET A 163 -7.93 -14.79 10.32
C MET A 163 -6.73 -13.97 9.83
N VAL A 164 -5.57 -14.06 10.48
CA VAL A 164 -4.33 -13.45 9.95
C VAL A 164 -3.97 -14.02 8.59
N GLN A 165 -4.07 -15.35 8.42
CA GLN A 165 -3.77 -15.99 7.13
C GLN A 165 -4.74 -15.55 6.03
N ILE A 166 -6.04 -15.50 6.32
CA ILE A 166 -7.06 -15.01 5.39
C ILE A 166 -6.80 -13.56 5.00
N ALA A 167 -6.47 -12.69 5.97
CA ALA A 167 -6.13 -11.30 5.70
C ALA A 167 -4.90 -11.20 4.78
N MET A 168 -3.86 -12.00 4.98
CA MET A 168 -2.68 -12.03 4.11
C MET A 168 -3.02 -12.49 2.69
N VAL A 169 -3.91 -13.48 2.55
CA VAL A 169 -4.39 -13.91 1.21
C VAL A 169 -5.17 -12.80 0.52
N ILE A 170 -6.05 -12.09 1.23
CA ILE A 170 -6.81 -10.96 0.68
C ILE A 170 -5.86 -9.84 0.22
N VAL A 171 -4.86 -9.50 1.05
CA VAL A 171 -3.82 -8.52 0.67
C VAL A 171 -3.03 -9.02 -0.55
N GLY A 172 -2.71 -10.30 -0.62
CA GLY A 172 -2.05 -10.90 -1.78
C GLY A 172 -2.86 -10.76 -3.07
N ILE A 173 -4.17 -11.01 -3.00
CA ILE A 173 -5.09 -10.81 -4.14
C ILE A 173 -5.15 -9.33 -4.56
N ALA A 174 -5.24 -8.42 -3.59
CA ALA A 174 -5.24 -6.98 -3.85
C ALA A 174 -3.94 -6.53 -4.54
N LEU A 175 -2.77 -7.00 -4.09
CA LEU A 175 -1.49 -6.69 -4.71
C LEU A 175 -1.38 -7.23 -6.14
N ILE A 176 -1.92 -8.42 -6.43
CA ILE A 176 -1.98 -8.95 -7.80
C ILE A 176 -2.85 -8.05 -8.66
N TYR A 177 -4.01 -7.63 -8.16
CA TYR A 177 -4.91 -6.73 -8.87
C TYR A 177 -4.24 -5.38 -9.16
N ASP A 178 -3.58 -4.78 -8.17
CA ASP A 178 -2.84 -3.51 -8.32
C ASP A 178 -1.72 -3.64 -9.36
N GLY A 179 -0.88 -4.67 -9.26
CA GLY A 179 0.20 -4.89 -10.23
C GLY A 179 -0.31 -5.14 -11.66
N LEU A 180 -1.43 -5.82 -11.81
CA LEU A 180 -2.06 -6.04 -13.11
C LEU A 180 -2.66 -4.74 -13.68
N SER A 181 -3.28 -3.93 -12.82
CA SER A 181 -3.81 -2.62 -13.16
C SER A 181 -2.71 -1.66 -13.63
N ASP A 182 -1.59 -1.61 -12.92
CA ASP A 182 -0.43 -0.80 -13.29
C ASP A 182 0.14 -1.21 -14.64
N LEU A 183 0.24 -2.50 -14.91
CA LEU A 183 0.69 -3.03 -16.20
C LEU A 183 -0.25 -2.62 -17.35
N PHE A 184 -1.56 -2.69 -17.10
CA PHE A 184 -2.57 -2.28 -18.08
C PHE A 184 -2.50 -0.77 -18.37
N VAL A 185 -2.34 0.07 -17.34
CA VAL A 185 -2.18 1.52 -17.48
C VAL A 185 -0.94 1.86 -18.31
N VAL A 186 0.20 1.23 -18.01
CA VAL A 186 1.45 1.45 -18.77
C VAL A 186 1.28 1.04 -20.23
N TYR A 187 0.63 -0.08 -20.50
CA TYR A 187 0.37 -0.53 -21.88
C TYR A 187 -0.50 0.47 -22.64
N ARG A 188 -1.56 0.97 -22.02
CA ARG A 188 -2.47 1.95 -22.63
C ARG A 188 -1.81 3.30 -22.90
N VAL A 189 -1.04 3.80 -21.93
CA VAL A 189 -0.27 5.06 -22.08
C VAL A 189 0.80 4.91 -23.15
N ALA A 190 1.48 3.77 -23.22
CA ALA A 190 2.46 3.51 -24.28
C ALA A 190 1.84 3.54 -25.68
N GLY A 191 0.63 2.98 -25.83
CA GLY A 191 -0.14 3.02 -27.08
C GLY A 191 -0.55 4.44 -27.46
N ALA A 192 -1.06 5.23 -26.52
CA ALA A 192 -1.47 6.61 -26.77
C ALA A 192 -0.29 7.51 -27.16
N VAL A 193 0.86 7.38 -26.49
CA VAL A 193 2.08 8.11 -26.84
C VAL A 193 2.59 7.74 -28.23
N LYS A 194 2.49 6.46 -28.63
CA LYS A 194 2.88 6.02 -29.97
C LYS A 194 1.96 6.59 -31.03
N ALA A 195 0.65 6.62 -30.81
CA ALA A 195 -0.34 7.18 -31.72
C ALA A 195 -0.16 8.70 -31.87
N ALA A 196 0.07 9.43 -30.76
CA ALA A 196 0.33 10.87 -30.79
C ALA A 196 1.63 11.21 -31.55
N LYS A 197 2.67 10.35 -31.43
CA LYS A 197 3.92 10.53 -32.18
C LYS A 197 3.71 10.32 -33.68
N GLN A 198 2.96 9.31 -34.08
CA GLN A 198 2.64 9.06 -35.49
C GLN A 198 1.81 10.20 -36.10
N ALA A 199 0.85 10.76 -35.37
CA ALA A 199 0.08 11.89 -35.79
C ALA A 199 0.96 13.15 -35.96
N ALA A 200 1.91 13.40 -35.07
CA ALA A 200 2.84 14.54 -35.20
C ALA A 200 3.80 14.36 -36.38
N GLU A 201 4.31 13.15 -36.65
CA GLU A 201 5.15 12.86 -37.80
C GLU A 201 4.39 13.02 -39.13
N ALA A 202 3.09 12.68 -39.17
CA ALA A 202 2.24 12.87 -40.34
C ALA A 202 2.05 14.37 -40.66
N ILE A 203 1.82 15.20 -39.65
CA ILE A 203 1.66 16.65 -39.80
C ILE A 203 2.97 17.30 -40.29
N ASP A 204 4.13 16.88 -39.76
CA ASP A 204 5.43 17.37 -40.18
C ASP A 204 5.72 17.04 -41.67
N VAL A 205 5.24 15.88 -42.17
CA VAL A 205 5.40 15.47 -43.58
C VAL A 205 4.48 16.31 -44.50
N GLU A 206 3.22 16.53 -44.13
CA GLU A 206 2.29 17.35 -44.88
C GLU A 206 2.80 18.81 -45.02
N ALA A 207 3.36 19.38 -43.92
CA ALA A 207 3.91 20.73 -43.95
C ALA A 207 5.13 20.88 -44.88
N VAL A 208 5.96 19.81 -45.01
CA VAL A 208 7.11 19.82 -45.93
C VAL A 208 6.68 19.65 -47.39
N GLU A 209 5.59 18.91 -47.66
CA GLU A 209 5.03 18.79 -49.02
C GLU A 209 4.39 20.10 -49.49
N GLU A 210 3.64 20.82 -48.64
CA GLU A 210 3.08 22.13 -48.96
C GLU A 210 4.17 23.19 -49.26
N ASP A 211 5.27 23.25 -48.46
CA ASP A 211 6.39 24.16 -48.70
C ASP A 211 7.17 23.83 -49.98
N SER A 212 7.13 22.60 -50.48
CA SER A 212 7.78 22.18 -51.71
C SER A 212 6.95 22.53 -52.95
N GLU A 213 5.60 22.52 -52.89
CA GLU A 213 4.71 22.91 -53.97
C GLU A 213 4.62 24.43 -54.15
N GLU A 214 4.81 25.23 -53.07
CA GLU A 214 4.79 26.71 -53.16
C GLU A 214 6.09 27.30 -53.75
N ASN A 215 7.17 26.50 -53.85
CA ASN A 215 8.48 26.92 -54.38
C ASN A 215 8.75 26.45 -55.82
N GLU A 216 7.82 25.77 -56.52
CA GLU A 216 7.89 25.47 -57.95
C GLU A 216 7.04 26.47 -58.78
#